data_52264a7668b1436049dc0d12105280b0
#
_entry.id   52264a7668b1436049dc0d12105280b0
#
_cell.length_a   1.000
_cell.length_b   1.000
_cell.length_c   1.000
_cell.angle_alpha   90.00
_cell.angle_beta   90.00
_cell.angle_gamma   90.00
#
_symmetry.space_group_name_H-M   'P 1'
#
loop_
_entity.id
_entity.type
_entity.pdbx_description
1 polymer ?
#
loop_
_entity_poly.entity_id
_entity_poly.type
_entity_poly.pdbx_seq_one_letter_code
_entity_poly.pdbx_strand_id
1 'polypeptide(L)'
;MRGLDYYSHTAFEITSGALGSQATVCGGGRYDDLINKMGGDKTPAIGFAIGLERLILITGRRLEKGRDPDIYIVNKGHLAESLAIALSRILSNFDLITELDLSGSSFSRQFKKANKCNAKSVVVIGDEEAKKNEFSIKLFNKSIGSNNEIKISIDDNAKLEAWILKNLNLNTLA
;
A
#
# COMPACT_ATOMS: atom_id res chain seq x y z
N MET A 1 13.22 20.72 -25.26
CA MET A 1 12.39 21.80 -24.67
C MET A 1 10.96 21.28 -24.63
N ARG A 2 10.40 21.00 -23.47
CA ARG A 2 9.01 20.55 -23.32
C ARG A 2 8.14 21.79 -23.28
N GLY A 3 7.27 21.98 -24.26
CA GLY A 3 6.35 23.10 -24.36
C GLY A 3 5.16 23.00 -23.40
N LEU A 4 5.43 22.92 -22.11
CA LEU A 4 4.40 22.91 -21.07
C LEU A 4 4.55 24.20 -20.26
N ASP A 5 3.80 25.21 -20.65
CA ASP A 5 3.85 26.59 -20.11
C ASP A 5 3.29 26.72 -18.68
N TYR A 6 2.93 25.60 -18.04
CA TYR A 6 2.35 25.62 -16.70
C TYR A 6 3.35 25.36 -15.56
N TYR A 7 4.59 24.97 -15.86
CA TYR A 7 5.61 24.83 -14.80
C TYR A 7 6.07 26.20 -14.29
N SER A 8 6.14 26.33 -12.94
CA SER A 8 6.46 27.61 -12.30
C SER A 8 7.95 27.78 -12.03
N HIS A 9 8.60 26.78 -11.45
CA HIS A 9 9.99 26.84 -10.98
C HIS A 9 10.79 25.65 -11.39
N THR A 10 10.41 24.48 -10.89
CA THR A 10 11.16 23.23 -11.03
C THR A 10 10.46 22.33 -12.02
N ALA A 11 11.19 21.90 -13.03
CA ALA A 11 10.81 20.77 -13.87
C ALA A 11 11.91 19.72 -13.78
N PHE A 12 11.56 18.45 -13.78
CA PHE A 12 12.51 17.35 -13.75
C PHE A 12 12.13 16.28 -14.76
N GLU A 13 13.12 15.51 -15.15
CA GLU A 13 12.98 14.40 -16.04
C GLU A 13 13.90 13.26 -15.58
N ILE A 14 13.35 12.06 -15.52
CA ILE A 14 14.12 10.86 -15.23
C ILE A 14 14.31 10.12 -16.54
N THR A 15 15.55 9.90 -16.90
CA THR A 15 15.92 9.23 -18.15
C THR A 15 16.66 7.92 -17.91
N SER A 16 16.55 7.00 -18.86
CA SER A 16 17.28 5.75 -18.84
C SER A 16 17.98 5.50 -20.17
N GLY A 17 19.27 5.26 -20.14
CA GLY A 17 20.05 4.90 -21.35
C GLY A 17 19.59 3.60 -22.03
N ALA A 18 18.85 2.75 -21.32
CA ALA A 18 18.31 1.50 -21.87
C ALA A 18 17.21 1.70 -22.93
N LEU A 19 16.64 2.90 -23.03
CA LEU A 19 15.56 3.23 -23.97
C LEU A 19 16.03 3.93 -25.27
N GLY A 20 17.33 4.02 -25.51
CA GLY A 20 17.88 4.64 -26.69
C GLY A 20 17.52 6.12 -26.82
N SER A 21 17.09 6.57 -28.02
CA SER A 21 16.79 7.98 -28.29
C SER A 21 15.57 8.55 -27.55
N GLN A 22 14.70 7.71 -27.03
CA GLN A 22 13.52 8.11 -26.23
C GLN A 22 13.72 7.80 -24.73
N ALA A 23 14.79 8.30 -24.18
CA ALA A 23 15.29 7.97 -22.86
C ALA A 23 14.39 8.32 -21.68
N THR A 24 13.41 9.23 -21.84
CA THR A 24 12.58 9.71 -20.75
C THR A 24 11.59 8.66 -20.25
N VAL A 25 11.67 8.33 -18.97
CA VAL A 25 10.76 7.40 -18.26
C VAL A 25 9.69 8.13 -17.49
N CYS A 26 10.09 9.21 -16.82
CA CYS A 26 9.22 10.01 -15.96
C CYS A 26 9.54 11.48 -16.17
N GLY A 27 8.53 12.32 -16.07
CA GLY A 27 8.71 13.78 -16.09
C GLY A 27 7.67 14.46 -15.24
N GLY A 28 8.07 15.52 -14.57
CA GLY A 28 7.20 16.29 -13.70
C GLY A 28 7.78 17.63 -13.31
N GLY A 29 7.09 18.30 -12.41
CA GLY A 29 7.53 19.59 -11.92
C GLY A 29 6.52 20.26 -11.00
N ARG A 30 6.80 21.51 -10.69
CA ARG A 30 5.96 22.37 -9.87
C ARG A 30 5.10 23.27 -10.76
N TYR A 31 3.83 23.45 -10.43
CA TYR A 31 2.87 24.21 -11.23
C TYR A 31 1.89 25.00 -10.33
N ASP A 32 2.41 26.06 -9.69
CA ASP A 32 1.70 26.82 -8.68
C ASP A 32 0.50 27.61 -9.19
N ASP A 33 0.49 27.97 -10.47
CA ASP A 33 -0.55 28.80 -11.07
C ASP A 33 -1.60 28.01 -11.85
N LEU A 34 -1.41 26.69 -12.01
CA LEU A 34 -2.29 25.89 -12.89
C LEU A 34 -3.71 25.85 -12.37
N ILE A 35 -3.91 25.61 -11.06
CA ILE A 35 -5.24 25.53 -10.46
C ILE A 35 -5.96 26.87 -10.56
N ASN A 36 -5.25 27.98 -10.34
CA ASN A 36 -5.81 29.31 -10.47
C ASN A 36 -6.20 29.64 -11.93
N LYS A 37 -5.39 29.27 -12.91
CA LYS A 37 -5.71 29.41 -14.34
C LYS A 37 -6.94 28.59 -14.75
N MET A 38 -7.24 27.51 -14.04
CA MET A 38 -8.42 26.67 -14.25
C MET A 38 -9.65 27.15 -13.46
N GLY A 39 -9.56 28.31 -12.78
CA GLY A 39 -10.68 28.92 -12.06
C GLY A 39 -10.78 28.53 -10.58
N GLY A 40 -9.81 27.81 -10.05
CA GLY A 40 -9.71 27.49 -8.61
C GLY A 40 -8.89 28.53 -7.84
N ASP A 41 -8.79 28.33 -6.53
CA ASP A 41 -7.94 29.16 -5.66
C ASP A 41 -6.45 28.99 -6.00
N LYS A 42 -5.64 30.03 -5.71
CA LYS A 42 -4.20 29.96 -5.88
C LYS A 42 -3.59 28.90 -4.96
N THR A 43 -3.31 27.73 -5.52
CA THR A 43 -2.84 26.55 -4.77
C THR A 43 -1.56 26.02 -5.39
N PRO A 44 -0.43 26.06 -4.66
CA PRO A 44 0.80 25.44 -5.13
C PRO A 44 0.62 23.94 -5.33
N ALA A 45 1.11 23.42 -6.43
CA ALA A 45 0.99 22.01 -6.74
C ALA A 45 2.26 21.46 -7.41
N ILE A 46 2.50 20.18 -7.18
CA ILE A 46 3.55 19.39 -7.83
C ILE A 46 2.94 18.09 -8.37
N GLY A 47 3.53 17.58 -9.44
CA GLY A 47 3.13 16.28 -9.96
C GLY A 47 4.10 15.75 -11.00
N PHE A 48 3.87 14.51 -11.37
CA PHE A 48 4.66 13.84 -12.38
C PHE A 48 3.83 12.79 -13.12
N ALA A 49 4.31 12.38 -14.27
CA ALA A 49 3.76 11.28 -15.04
C ALA A 49 4.86 10.28 -15.40
N ILE A 50 4.52 8.98 -15.39
CA ILE A 50 5.42 7.90 -15.75
C ILE A 50 4.87 7.14 -16.95
N GLY A 51 5.73 6.82 -17.92
CA GLY A 51 5.40 5.89 -18.99
C GLY A 51 5.47 4.46 -18.50
N LEU A 52 4.33 3.81 -18.27
CA LEU A 52 4.29 2.43 -17.76
C LEU A 52 4.97 1.45 -18.72
N GLU A 53 4.73 1.56 -20.02
CA GLU A 53 5.35 0.71 -21.04
C GLU A 53 6.89 0.86 -21.03
N ARG A 54 7.38 2.10 -20.85
CA ARG A 54 8.81 2.37 -20.76
C ARG A 54 9.42 1.79 -19.49
N LEU A 55 8.70 1.86 -18.37
CA LEU A 55 9.13 1.25 -17.12
C LEU A 55 9.24 -0.27 -17.26
N ILE A 56 8.23 -0.91 -17.87
CA ILE A 56 8.23 -2.36 -18.15
C ILE A 56 9.39 -2.75 -19.05
N LEU A 57 9.67 -1.98 -20.12
CA LEU A 57 10.80 -2.24 -21.02
C LEU A 57 12.15 -2.20 -20.28
N ILE A 58 12.33 -1.26 -19.35
CA ILE A 58 13.58 -1.14 -18.58
C ILE A 58 13.74 -2.29 -17.59
N THR A 59 12.66 -2.63 -16.87
CA THR A 59 12.72 -3.65 -15.82
C THR A 59 12.81 -5.05 -16.38
N GLY A 60 12.50 -5.25 -17.67
CA GLY A 60 12.46 -6.57 -18.31
C GLY A 60 11.46 -7.54 -17.64
N ARG A 61 10.68 -7.06 -16.69
CA ARG A 61 9.71 -7.90 -15.97
C ARG A 61 8.41 -7.92 -16.74
N ARG A 62 7.94 -9.11 -17.08
CA ARG A 62 6.52 -9.30 -17.33
C ARG A 62 5.80 -8.97 -16.03
N LEU A 63 4.66 -8.28 -16.11
CA LEU A 63 3.74 -8.15 -14.97
C LEU A 63 3.28 -9.57 -14.62
N GLU A 64 4.01 -10.21 -13.72
CA GLU A 64 3.53 -11.43 -13.11
C GLU A 64 2.25 -11.11 -12.36
N LYS A 65 1.31 -12.05 -12.39
CA LYS A 65 0.11 -11.95 -11.55
C LYS A 65 0.61 -11.70 -10.11
N GLY A 66 0.19 -10.59 -9.52
CA GLY A 66 0.63 -10.24 -8.17
C GLY A 66 0.44 -11.43 -7.23
N ARG A 67 1.40 -11.64 -6.32
CA ARG A 67 1.27 -12.67 -5.28
C ARG A 67 0.03 -12.38 -4.45
N ASP A 68 -0.65 -13.41 -3.99
CA ASP A 68 -1.77 -13.28 -3.06
C ASP A 68 -1.30 -12.55 -1.78
N PRO A 69 -2.15 -11.71 -1.14
CA PRO A 69 -1.76 -10.97 0.04
C PRO A 69 -1.35 -11.89 1.19
N ASP A 70 -0.23 -11.56 1.84
CA ASP A 70 0.17 -12.22 3.08
C ASP A 70 -0.76 -11.80 4.23
N ILE A 71 -1.11 -10.50 4.26
CA ILE A 71 -1.99 -9.91 5.27
C ILE A 71 -3.06 -9.05 4.59
N TYR A 72 -4.32 -9.25 4.97
CA TYR A 72 -5.44 -8.38 4.60
C TYR A 72 -5.96 -7.67 5.86
N ILE A 73 -5.98 -6.34 5.85
CA ILE A 73 -6.44 -5.54 6.99
C ILE A 73 -7.90 -5.16 6.77
N VAL A 74 -8.79 -5.67 7.62
CA VAL A 74 -10.19 -5.28 7.69
C VAL A 74 -10.38 -4.31 8.86
N ASN A 75 -11.10 -3.23 8.62
CA ASN A 75 -11.31 -2.21 9.63
C ASN A 75 -12.71 -1.61 9.54
N LYS A 76 -13.22 -1.10 10.67
CA LYS A 76 -14.52 -0.43 10.72
C LYS A 76 -14.54 0.62 11.81
N GLY A 77 -14.71 1.88 11.42
CA GLY A 77 -14.73 3.04 12.28
C GLY A 77 -13.59 4.01 11.96
N HIS A 78 -13.73 5.25 12.37
CA HIS A 78 -12.76 6.30 12.06
C HIS A 78 -11.41 6.09 12.78
N LEU A 79 -11.46 5.67 14.06
CA LEU A 79 -10.24 5.36 14.82
C LEU A 79 -9.56 4.11 14.26
N ALA A 80 -10.36 3.10 13.91
CA ALA A 80 -9.89 1.86 13.33
C ALA A 80 -9.18 2.08 11.99
N GLU A 81 -9.68 2.97 11.12
CA GLU A 81 -9.06 3.30 9.85
C GLU A 81 -7.69 3.96 10.04
N SER A 82 -7.59 4.91 10.97
CA SER A 82 -6.31 5.57 11.30
C SER A 82 -5.27 4.57 11.80
N LEU A 83 -5.67 3.66 12.70
CA LEU A 83 -4.80 2.61 13.22
C LEU A 83 -4.40 1.61 12.12
N ALA A 84 -5.32 1.26 11.24
CA ALA A 84 -5.08 0.36 10.11
C ALA A 84 -4.04 0.92 9.13
N ILE A 85 -4.09 2.24 8.84
CA ILE A 85 -3.10 2.93 8.02
C ILE A 85 -1.72 2.91 8.71
N ALA A 86 -1.67 3.19 10.02
CA ALA A 86 -0.41 3.15 10.78
C ALA A 86 0.19 1.73 10.77
N LEU A 87 -0.63 0.72 11.03
CA LEU A 87 -0.21 -0.69 11.01
C LEU A 87 0.29 -1.12 9.62
N SER A 88 -0.37 -0.70 8.53
CA SER A 88 0.06 -1.05 7.18
C SER A 88 1.47 -0.53 6.87
N ARG A 89 1.85 0.63 7.41
CA ARG A 89 3.21 1.17 7.31
C ARG A 89 4.23 0.34 8.09
N ILE A 90 3.86 -0.11 9.29
CA ILE A 90 4.73 -1.00 10.08
C ILE A 90 4.96 -2.31 9.33
N LEU A 91 3.89 -2.91 8.80
CA LEU A 91 3.96 -4.16 8.05
C LEU A 91 4.78 -4.06 6.76
N SER A 92 4.85 -2.89 6.14
CA SER A 92 5.68 -2.67 4.94
C SER A 92 7.18 -2.88 5.17
N ASN A 93 7.65 -2.86 6.43
CA ASN A 93 9.04 -3.11 6.77
C ASN A 93 9.40 -4.61 6.77
N PHE A 94 8.43 -5.51 6.64
CA PHE A 94 8.61 -6.96 6.72
C PHE A 94 8.60 -7.69 5.36
N ASP A 95 8.71 -6.98 4.24
CA ASP A 95 8.62 -7.54 2.87
C ASP A 95 7.34 -8.38 2.64
N LEU A 96 6.26 -8.00 3.30
CA LEU A 96 4.95 -8.62 3.20
C LEU A 96 4.06 -7.90 2.20
N ILE A 97 3.29 -8.65 1.44
CA ILE A 97 2.20 -8.08 0.65
C ILE A 97 1.01 -7.84 1.56
N THR A 98 0.78 -6.57 1.88
CA THR A 98 -0.30 -6.15 2.76
C THR A 98 -1.37 -5.40 1.96
N GLU A 99 -2.61 -5.85 2.04
CA GLU A 99 -3.77 -5.15 1.50
C GLU A 99 -4.59 -4.51 2.62
N LEU A 100 -4.95 -3.24 2.46
CA LEU A 100 -5.76 -2.47 3.40
C LEU A 100 -7.11 -2.15 2.77
N ASP A 101 -8.22 -2.55 3.40
CA ASP A 101 -9.55 -2.19 2.93
C ASP A 101 -9.94 -0.77 3.42
N LEU A 102 -10.00 0.17 2.49
CA LEU A 102 -10.45 1.55 2.73
C LEU A 102 -11.87 1.82 2.22
N SER A 103 -12.64 0.77 1.92
CA SER A 103 -13.98 0.94 1.35
C SER A 103 -15.06 1.39 2.34
N GLY A 104 -14.76 1.42 3.65
CA GLY A 104 -15.73 1.70 4.71
C GLY A 104 -16.88 0.68 4.80
N SER A 105 -16.80 -0.42 4.04
CA SER A 105 -17.84 -1.45 3.99
C SER A 105 -17.92 -2.24 5.31
N SER A 106 -18.96 -3.08 5.45
CA SER A 106 -19.08 -3.94 6.63
C SER A 106 -17.98 -4.99 6.70
N PHE A 107 -17.61 -5.45 7.90
CA PHE A 107 -16.65 -6.52 8.10
C PHE A 107 -16.94 -7.75 7.23
N SER A 108 -18.22 -8.16 7.14
CA SER A 108 -18.62 -9.30 6.30
C SER A 108 -18.22 -9.14 4.82
N ARG A 109 -18.36 -7.93 4.27
CA ARG A 109 -17.94 -7.64 2.89
C ARG A 109 -16.43 -7.62 2.74
N GLN A 110 -15.73 -7.05 3.71
CA GLN A 110 -14.26 -7.01 3.72
C GLN A 110 -13.68 -8.42 3.84
N PHE A 111 -14.22 -9.28 4.72
CA PHE A 111 -13.81 -10.68 4.81
C PHE A 111 -14.05 -11.46 3.51
N LYS A 112 -15.16 -11.18 2.78
CA LYS A 112 -15.39 -11.78 1.46
C LYS A 112 -14.32 -11.37 0.45
N LYS A 113 -13.86 -10.11 0.49
CA LYS A 113 -12.76 -9.64 -0.37
C LYS A 113 -11.44 -10.32 0.00
N ALA A 114 -11.10 -10.38 1.30
CA ALA A 114 -9.91 -11.06 1.79
C ALA A 114 -9.86 -12.54 1.32
N ASN A 115 -11.02 -13.22 1.37
CA ASN A 115 -11.12 -14.58 0.88
C ASN A 115 -10.98 -14.68 -0.66
N LYS A 116 -11.53 -13.72 -1.39
CA LYS A 116 -11.47 -13.70 -2.86
C LYS A 116 -10.03 -13.49 -3.37
N CYS A 117 -9.22 -12.71 -2.67
CA CYS A 117 -7.81 -12.50 -3.01
C CYS A 117 -6.87 -13.54 -2.38
N ASN A 118 -7.39 -14.59 -1.75
CA ASN A 118 -6.63 -15.67 -1.10
C ASN A 118 -5.64 -15.17 -0.04
N ALA A 119 -6.00 -14.13 0.73
CA ALA A 119 -5.14 -13.64 1.80
C ALA A 119 -4.77 -14.77 2.78
N LYS A 120 -3.48 -14.85 3.17
CA LYS A 120 -2.99 -15.88 4.10
C LYS A 120 -3.46 -15.62 5.52
N SER A 121 -3.53 -14.34 5.91
CA SER A 121 -3.95 -13.91 7.23
C SER A 121 -4.81 -12.65 7.17
N VAL A 122 -5.57 -12.41 8.22
CA VAL A 122 -6.44 -11.24 8.35
C VAL A 122 -6.16 -10.55 9.66
N VAL A 123 -5.96 -9.25 9.58
CA VAL A 123 -5.98 -8.32 10.72
C VAL A 123 -7.38 -7.72 10.83
N VAL A 124 -7.89 -7.64 12.06
CA VAL A 124 -9.21 -7.06 12.37
C VAL A 124 -9.03 -5.91 13.32
N ILE A 125 -9.59 -4.75 12.96
CA ILE A 125 -9.55 -3.55 13.78
C ILE A 125 -10.95 -2.93 13.81
N GLY A 126 -11.57 -2.89 15.00
CA GLY A 126 -12.74 -2.08 15.28
C GLY A 126 -12.36 -0.85 16.09
N ASP A 127 -13.30 0.06 16.33
CA ASP A 127 -13.04 1.26 17.14
C ASP A 127 -12.68 0.93 18.60
N GLU A 128 -13.16 -0.20 19.13
CA GLU A 128 -12.83 -0.62 20.49
C GLU A 128 -11.38 -1.14 20.60
N GLU A 129 -10.90 -1.86 19.59
CA GLU A 129 -9.50 -2.25 19.48
C GLU A 129 -8.63 -0.99 19.29
N ALA A 130 -9.04 -0.10 18.40
CA ALA A 130 -8.30 1.12 18.10
C ALA A 130 -8.15 2.04 19.32
N LYS A 131 -9.17 2.18 20.19
CA LYS A 131 -9.07 2.93 21.44
C LYS A 131 -7.99 2.40 22.38
N LYS A 132 -7.67 1.11 22.29
CA LYS A 132 -6.64 0.43 23.10
C LYS A 132 -5.29 0.33 22.40
N ASN A 133 -5.16 0.90 21.19
CA ASN A 133 -4.02 0.70 20.30
C ASN A 133 -3.72 -0.78 20.04
N GLU A 134 -4.75 -1.60 19.89
CA GLU A 134 -4.66 -3.05 19.68
C GLU A 134 -5.30 -3.44 18.36
N PHE A 135 -4.89 -4.58 17.83
CA PHE A 135 -5.53 -5.25 16.71
C PHE A 135 -5.54 -6.76 16.95
N SER A 136 -6.50 -7.44 16.33
CA SER A 136 -6.53 -8.91 16.30
C SER A 136 -5.92 -9.39 14.98
N ILE A 137 -5.10 -10.45 15.03
CA ILE A 137 -4.55 -11.10 13.83
C ILE A 137 -4.79 -12.61 13.91
N LYS A 138 -5.16 -13.20 12.75
CA LYS A 138 -5.38 -14.64 12.64
C LYS A 138 -5.01 -15.15 11.23
N LEU A 139 -4.65 -16.43 11.14
CA LEU A 139 -4.53 -17.12 9.87
C LEU A 139 -5.91 -17.26 9.21
N PHE A 140 -5.97 -17.05 7.90
CA PHE A 140 -7.19 -17.11 7.11
C PHE A 140 -7.30 -18.44 6.33
N ASN A 141 -6.66 -19.49 6.83
CA ASN A 141 -6.58 -20.76 6.13
C ASN A 141 -7.82 -21.62 6.34
N LYS A 142 -8.38 -22.14 5.25
CA LYS A 142 -9.61 -22.95 5.21
C LYS A 142 -9.49 -24.33 5.87
N SER A 143 -8.29 -24.80 6.19
CA SER A 143 -8.04 -26.19 6.52
C SER A 143 -7.85 -26.51 8.00
N ILE A 144 -7.77 -25.51 8.87
CA ILE A 144 -7.47 -25.76 10.28
C ILE A 144 -8.48 -25.00 11.13
N GLY A 145 -9.38 -25.74 11.75
CA GLY A 145 -10.36 -25.25 12.73
C GLY A 145 -9.74 -24.73 14.05
N SER A 146 -8.56 -24.13 14.00
CA SER A 146 -7.92 -23.51 15.13
C SER A 146 -8.12 -22.00 15.06
N ASN A 147 -8.95 -21.47 15.94
CA ASN A 147 -9.08 -20.05 16.25
C ASN A 147 -7.77 -19.52 16.87
N ASN A 148 -6.69 -19.45 16.10
CA ASN A 148 -5.45 -18.83 16.54
C ASN A 148 -5.50 -17.32 16.33
N GLU A 149 -6.57 -16.70 16.81
CA GLU A 149 -6.67 -15.25 16.89
C GLU A 149 -5.90 -14.76 18.11
N ILE A 150 -4.97 -13.84 17.90
CA ILE A 150 -4.26 -13.18 18.99
C ILE A 150 -4.45 -11.67 18.89
N LYS A 151 -4.43 -11.02 20.06
CA LYS A 151 -4.40 -9.56 20.15
C LYS A 151 -2.97 -9.07 20.35
N ILE A 152 -2.62 -8.04 19.60
CA ILE A 152 -1.30 -7.41 19.64
C ILE A 152 -1.51 -5.90 19.74
N SER A 153 -0.72 -5.24 20.62
CA SER A 153 -0.62 -3.78 20.60
C SER A 153 0.19 -3.33 19.41
N ILE A 154 -0.17 -2.21 18.78
CA ILE A 154 0.58 -1.65 17.65
C ILE A 154 2.01 -1.27 18.03
N ASP A 155 2.26 -1.02 19.33
CA ASP A 155 3.56 -0.67 19.87
C ASP A 155 4.44 -1.91 20.18
N ASP A 156 3.86 -3.12 20.15
CA ASP A 156 4.56 -4.38 20.43
C ASP A 156 5.11 -5.03 19.16
N ASN A 157 6.11 -4.38 18.57
CA ASN A 157 6.76 -4.85 17.35
C ASN A 157 7.38 -6.24 17.51
N ALA A 158 7.90 -6.57 18.68
CA ALA A 158 8.53 -7.87 18.93
C ALA A 158 7.52 -9.03 18.86
N LYS A 159 6.33 -8.83 19.43
CA LYS A 159 5.24 -9.81 19.36
C LYS A 159 4.68 -9.95 17.95
N LEU A 160 4.56 -8.84 17.21
CA LEU A 160 4.15 -8.84 15.83
C LEU A 160 5.14 -9.61 14.95
N GLU A 161 6.42 -9.30 15.07
CA GLU A 161 7.50 -9.97 14.33
C GLU A 161 7.53 -11.49 14.64
N ALA A 162 7.47 -11.86 15.90
CA ALA A 162 7.42 -13.27 16.31
C ALA A 162 6.22 -14.01 15.70
N TRP A 163 5.04 -13.34 15.64
CA TRP A 163 3.86 -13.92 15.00
C TRP A 163 4.04 -14.08 13.49
N ILE A 164 4.59 -13.08 12.81
CA ILE A 164 4.87 -13.09 11.36
C ILE A 164 5.83 -14.22 11.02
N LEU A 165 6.97 -14.31 11.69
CA LEU A 165 7.99 -15.35 11.46
C LEU A 165 7.43 -16.75 11.66
N LYS A 166 6.60 -16.93 12.69
CA LYS A 166 6.00 -18.22 13.00
C LYS A 166 4.95 -18.68 11.98
N ASN A 167 4.17 -17.73 11.42
CA ASN A 167 2.93 -18.07 10.70
C ASN A 167 2.98 -17.80 9.20
N LEU A 168 3.82 -16.89 8.73
CA LEU A 168 3.80 -16.46 7.32
C LEU A 168 5.00 -16.97 6.50
N ASN A 169 5.85 -17.87 7.07
CA ASN A 169 7.00 -18.47 6.39
C ASN A 169 7.71 -17.43 5.50
N LEU A 170 8.25 -16.39 6.12
CA LEU A 170 9.19 -15.52 5.43
C LEU A 170 10.40 -16.40 5.11
N ASN A 171 10.49 -16.88 3.87
CA ASN A 171 11.73 -17.44 3.38
C ASN A 171 12.78 -16.35 3.59
N THR A 172 13.64 -16.59 4.56
CA THR A 172 14.85 -15.81 4.78
C THR A 172 15.59 -15.83 3.46
N LEU A 173 15.46 -14.76 2.69
CA LEU A 173 16.38 -14.51 1.59
C LEU A 173 17.72 -14.22 2.26
N ALA A 174 18.53 -15.27 2.35
CA ALA A 174 19.93 -15.18 2.68
C ALA A 174 20.69 -14.50 1.52
#